data_6af7a2420b087f3ef2b750603a50da30
#
_entry.id   6af7a2420b087f3ef2b750603a50da30
#
_cell.length_a   1.000
_cell.length_b   1.000
_cell.length_c   1.000
_cell.angle_alpha   90.00
_cell.angle_beta   90.00
_cell.angle_gamma   90.00
#
_symmetry.space_group_name_H-M   'P 1'
#
loop_
_entity.id
_entity.type
_entity.pdbx_description
1 polymer ?
#
loop_
_entity_poly.entity_id
_entity_poly.type
_entity_poly.pdbx_seq_one_letter_code
_entity_poly.pdbx_strand_id
1 'polypeptide(L)'
;MTGYGISLLTTNRAGISITQSWNTANLLATKVELNDTFASGLKTEVLSNFNPAAGNKGQKVNLHFKQPAFHGRAFVDYSAAGAIGTIADAVVSHEGMVVGGEVGYDVQKAAITKYSAAVGYTTPLYNAAVTATNSLSVFTASYYQRVNPAVEAGARAVWDSKSGNNVGLEIAAKYKLDPASFAKVGDSP
;
A
#
# COMPACT_ATOMS: atom_id res chain seq x y z
N MET A 1 10.48 19.01 -19.20
CA MET A 1 11.90 19.22 -18.83
C MET A 1 12.36 18.01 -18.05
N THR A 2 13.19 17.16 -18.63
CA THR A 2 13.79 16.01 -17.97
C THR A 2 14.91 16.52 -17.05
N GLY A 3 14.67 16.49 -15.72
CA GLY A 3 15.69 16.86 -14.75
C GLY A 3 16.77 15.79 -14.67
N TYR A 4 18.02 16.16 -14.80
CA TYR A 4 19.15 15.29 -14.49
C TYR A 4 19.39 15.31 -12.97
N GLY A 5 19.60 14.15 -12.37
CA GLY A 5 19.92 14.00 -10.96
C GLY A 5 21.19 13.18 -10.77
N ILE A 6 21.97 13.50 -9.76
CA ILE A 6 23.09 12.68 -9.28
C ILE A 6 22.57 11.89 -8.10
N SER A 7 22.72 10.57 -8.10
CA SER A 7 22.43 9.73 -6.95
C SER A 7 23.68 9.03 -6.46
N LEU A 8 23.90 9.03 -5.17
CA LEU A 8 24.96 8.29 -4.51
C LEU A 8 24.32 7.20 -3.64
N LEU A 9 24.68 5.96 -3.86
CA LEU A 9 24.27 4.84 -3.04
C LEU A 9 25.42 4.37 -2.19
N THR A 10 25.25 4.36 -0.88
CA THR A 10 26.21 3.77 0.06
C THR A 10 25.50 2.67 0.84
N THR A 11 25.93 1.41 0.70
CA THR A 11 25.40 0.28 1.48
C THR A 11 26.43 -0.14 2.51
N ASN A 12 26.01 -0.27 3.77
CA ASN A 12 26.85 -0.80 4.86
C ASN A 12 26.49 -2.27 5.13
N ARG A 13 27.45 -3.06 5.65
CA ARG A 13 27.29 -4.50 6.00
C ARG A 13 26.26 -4.78 7.10
N ALA A 14 25.76 -3.76 7.80
CA ALA A 14 24.84 -3.88 8.93
C ALA A 14 23.36 -3.71 8.54
N GLY A 15 22.97 -3.91 7.28
CA GLY A 15 21.58 -3.70 6.83
C GLY A 15 21.19 -2.23 6.70
N ILE A 16 22.17 -1.32 6.68
CA ILE A 16 21.95 0.11 6.52
C ILE A 16 22.22 0.49 5.07
N SER A 17 21.30 1.20 4.43
CA SER A 17 21.47 1.78 3.11
C SER A 17 21.16 3.27 3.15
N ILE A 18 22.04 4.09 2.61
CA ILE A 18 21.84 5.54 2.50
C ILE A 18 21.87 5.89 1.01
N THR A 19 20.82 6.51 0.55
CA THR A 19 20.71 7.03 -0.81
C THR A 19 20.51 8.54 -0.75
N GLN A 20 21.34 9.27 -1.47
CA GLN A 20 21.21 10.71 -1.61
C GLN A 20 21.12 11.08 -3.09
N SER A 21 20.19 11.95 -3.43
CA SER A 21 20.03 12.45 -4.78
C SER A 21 19.78 13.94 -4.79
N TRP A 22 20.32 14.61 -5.79
CA TRP A 22 20.11 16.02 -6.05
C TRP A 22 19.67 16.21 -7.49
N ASN A 23 18.62 16.99 -7.70
CA ASN A 23 18.10 17.24 -9.04
C ASN A 23 18.23 18.72 -9.45
N THR A 24 18.01 18.98 -10.74
CA THR A 24 18.11 20.33 -11.32
C THR A 24 17.04 21.31 -10.79
N ALA A 25 16.00 20.84 -10.10
CA ALA A 25 15.04 21.67 -9.37
C ALA A 25 15.54 22.10 -7.99
N ASN A 26 16.83 21.88 -7.71
CA ASN A 26 17.49 22.18 -6.44
C ASN A 26 16.88 21.43 -5.23
N LEU A 27 16.34 20.24 -5.47
CA LEU A 27 15.83 19.36 -4.43
C LEU A 27 16.88 18.32 -4.04
N LEU A 28 17.27 18.34 -2.78
CA LEU A 28 18.10 17.33 -2.15
C LEU A 28 17.18 16.30 -1.46
N ALA A 29 17.20 15.06 -1.94
CA ALA A 29 16.49 13.96 -1.32
C ALA A 29 17.49 13.00 -0.68
N THR A 30 17.27 12.69 0.60
CA THR A 30 18.05 11.73 1.36
C THR A 30 17.13 10.63 1.85
N LYS A 31 17.50 9.39 1.61
CA LYS A 31 16.79 8.20 2.08
C LYS A 31 17.76 7.34 2.89
N VAL A 32 17.37 7.00 4.11
CA VAL A 32 18.06 6.05 4.96
C VAL A 32 17.17 4.85 5.17
N GLU A 33 17.64 3.66 4.86
CA GLU A 33 16.95 2.41 5.06
C GLU A 33 17.71 1.55 6.07
N LEU A 34 16.99 1.03 7.03
CA LEU A 34 17.47 0.12 8.07
C LEU A 34 16.68 -1.17 7.98
N ASN A 35 17.32 -2.25 7.56
CA ASN A 35 16.69 -3.55 7.42
C ASN A 35 17.19 -4.47 8.55
N ASP A 36 16.28 -5.05 9.31
CA ASP A 36 16.56 -6.00 10.40
C ASP A 36 17.55 -5.49 11.46
N THR A 37 17.78 -4.19 11.54
CA THR A 37 18.77 -3.60 12.45
C THR A 37 18.27 -3.58 13.90
N PHE A 38 16.98 -3.28 14.11
CA PHE A 38 16.39 -3.21 15.45
C PHE A 38 15.67 -4.49 15.85
N ALA A 39 15.03 -5.15 14.90
CA ALA A 39 14.31 -6.41 15.11
C ALA A 39 14.18 -7.15 13.78
N SER A 40 14.20 -8.49 13.82
CA SER A 40 13.99 -9.31 12.63
C SER A 40 12.61 -9.06 12.02
N GLY A 41 12.58 -8.77 10.73
CA GLY A 41 11.38 -8.40 9.98
C GLY A 41 10.99 -6.92 10.07
N LEU A 42 11.77 -6.09 10.79
CA LEU A 42 11.55 -4.65 10.85
C LEU A 42 12.41 -3.92 9.82
N LYS A 43 11.74 -3.24 8.88
CA LYS A 43 12.34 -2.28 7.96
C LYS A 43 11.92 -0.88 8.34
N THR A 44 12.90 0.00 8.55
CA THR A 44 12.68 1.42 8.82
C THR A 44 13.24 2.24 7.66
N GLU A 45 12.46 3.16 7.14
CA GLU A 45 12.90 4.11 6.12
C GLU A 45 12.69 5.53 6.63
N VAL A 46 13.72 6.33 6.54
CA VAL A 46 13.66 7.78 6.80
C VAL A 46 13.95 8.51 5.51
N LEU A 47 12.99 9.29 5.05
CA LEU A 47 13.14 10.12 3.85
C LEU A 47 13.14 11.60 4.27
N SER A 48 14.10 12.35 3.76
CA SER A 48 14.19 13.80 3.97
C SER A 48 14.31 14.47 2.61
N ASN A 49 13.41 15.41 2.33
CA ASN A 49 13.47 16.27 1.15
C ASN A 49 13.77 17.69 1.60
N PHE A 50 14.81 18.27 1.03
CA PHE A 50 15.23 19.62 1.34
C PHE A 50 15.41 20.42 0.05
N ASN A 51 14.75 21.57 -0.05
CA ASN A 51 14.99 22.54 -1.12
C ASN A 51 15.69 23.79 -0.51
N PRO A 52 17.00 23.98 -0.74
CA PRO A 52 17.75 25.09 -0.19
C PRO A 52 17.23 26.48 -0.63
N ALA A 53 16.73 26.60 -1.86
CA ALA A 53 16.24 27.85 -2.40
C ALA A 53 14.91 28.30 -1.77
N ALA A 54 14.03 27.34 -1.45
CA ALA A 54 12.72 27.60 -0.85
C ALA A 54 12.73 27.46 0.68
N GLY A 55 13.81 26.94 1.29
CA GLY A 55 13.87 26.63 2.71
C GLY A 55 12.91 25.50 3.16
N ASN A 56 12.25 24.84 2.22
CA ASN A 56 11.25 23.81 2.50
C ASN A 56 11.90 22.49 2.93
N LYS A 57 11.38 21.93 4.01
CA LYS A 57 11.82 20.64 4.55
C LYS A 57 10.61 19.71 4.70
N GLY A 58 10.65 18.57 4.04
CA GLY A 58 9.68 17.49 4.24
C GLY A 58 10.40 16.26 4.77
N GLN A 59 9.80 15.58 5.71
CA GLN A 59 10.34 14.33 6.26
C GLN A 59 9.27 13.26 6.31
N LYS A 60 9.64 12.02 6.01
CA LYS A 60 8.79 10.85 6.13
C LYS A 60 9.53 9.76 6.87
N VAL A 61 8.84 9.11 7.77
CA VAL A 61 9.31 7.89 8.43
C VAL A 61 8.34 6.77 8.10
N ASN A 62 8.85 5.72 7.51
CA ASN A 62 8.08 4.52 7.16
C ASN A 62 8.61 3.36 7.99
N LEU A 63 7.72 2.69 8.69
CA LEU A 63 8.00 1.48 9.44
C LEU A 63 7.24 0.33 8.80
N HIS A 64 7.92 -0.77 8.51
CA HIS A 64 7.34 -2.00 7.99
C HIS A 64 7.79 -3.15 8.89
N PHE A 65 6.85 -3.79 9.54
CA PHE A 65 7.12 -4.97 10.36
C PHE A 65 6.43 -6.19 9.77
N LYS A 66 7.22 -7.15 9.33
CA LYS A 66 6.72 -8.36 8.65
C LYS A 66 7.14 -9.61 9.39
N GLN A 67 6.14 -10.40 9.78
CA GLN A 67 6.25 -11.73 10.35
C GLN A 67 5.40 -12.72 9.51
N PRO A 68 5.56 -14.04 9.63
CA PRO A 68 4.81 -15.00 8.83
C PRO A 68 3.28 -14.85 8.90
N ALA A 69 2.74 -14.48 10.07
CA ALA A 69 1.30 -14.33 10.30
C ALA A 69 0.86 -12.88 10.50
N PHE A 70 1.79 -11.93 10.49
CA PHE A 70 1.52 -10.51 10.79
C PHE A 70 2.30 -9.59 9.86
N HIS A 71 1.64 -8.57 9.32
CA HIS A 71 2.28 -7.48 8.59
C HIS A 71 1.68 -6.16 9.06
N GLY A 72 2.49 -5.33 9.73
CA GLY A 72 2.12 -3.99 10.16
C GLY A 72 2.96 -2.94 9.45
N ARG A 73 2.37 -1.80 9.14
CA ARG A 73 3.05 -0.63 8.59
C ARG A 73 2.60 0.63 9.32
N ALA A 74 3.53 1.56 9.49
CA ALA A 74 3.22 2.89 9.98
C ALA A 74 4.00 3.92 9.18
N PHE A 75 3.34 4.99 8.80
CA PHE A 75 3.87 6.09 8.01
C PHE A 75 3.62 7.39 8.77
N VAL A 76 4.66 8.15 8.97
CA VAL A 76 4.59 9.50 9.52
C VAL A 76 5.13 10.47 8.50
N ASP A 77 4.34 11.44 8.11
CA ASP A 77 4.67 12.47 7.12
C ASP A 77 4.69 13.83 7.81
N TYR A 78 5.85 14.46 7.82
CA TYR A 78 6.02 15.85 8.22
C TYR A 78 6.18 16.71 6.98
N SER A 79 5.15 17.48 6.65
CA SER A 79 5.16 18.33 5.46
C SER A 79 6.01 19.59 5.66
N ALA A 80 6.41 20.22 4.55
CA ALA A 80 7.11 21.49 4.56
C ALA A 80 6.31 22.63 5.22
N ALA A 81 4.99 22.52 5.27
CA ALA A 81 4.08 23.46 5.94
C ALA A 81 3.94 23.20 7.46
N GLY A 82 4.67 22.23 8.01
CA GLY A 82 4.62 21.87 9.43
C GLY A 82 3.50 20.90 9.79
N ALA A 83 2.73 20.39 8.83
CA ALA A 83 1.67 19.44 9.09
C ALA A 83 2.22 18.03 9.33
N ILE A 84 1.67 17.33 10.33
CA ILE A 84 2.02 15.95 10.66
C ILE A 84 0.82 15.06 10.41
N GLY A 85 0.94 14.17 9.43
CA GLY A 85 -0.02 13.12 9.17
C GLY A 85 0.55 11.74 9.51
N THR A 86 -0.28 10.87 10.04
CA THR A 86 0.12 9.50 10.34
C THR A 86 -0.87 8.53 9.71
N ILE A 87 -0.37 7.44 9.14
CA ILE A 87 -1.17 6.32 8.67
C ILE A 87 -0.57 5.06 9.27
N ALA A 88 -1.41 4.22 9.85
CA ALA A 88 -1.02 2.91 10.32
C ALA A 88 -1.98 1.86 9.76
N ASP A 89 -1.43 0.74 9.32
CA ASP A 89 -2.19 -0.42 8.89
C ASP A 89 -1.57 -1.71 9.45
N ALA A 90 -2.42 -2.70 9.62
CA ALA A 90 -2.00 -4.02 10.05
C ALA A 90 -2.88 -5.10 9.42
N VAL A 91 -2.24 -6.22 9.09
CA VAL A 91 -2.88 -7.42 8.56
C VAL A 91 -2.40 -8.63 9.34
N VAL A 92 -3.34 -9.46 9.74
CA VAL A 92 -3.08 -10.76 10.40
C VAL A 92 -3.62 -11.85 9.50
N SER A 93 -2.87 -12.93 9.35
CA SER A 93 -3.30 -14.11 8.62
C SER A 93 -3.16 -15.37 9.46
N HIS A 94 -4.19 -16.23 9.42
CA HIS A 94 -4.21 -17.52 10.11
C HIS A 94 -5.05 -18.51 9.32
N GLU A 95 -4.48 -19.66 8.96
CA GLU A 95 -5.16 -20.76 8.25
C GLU A 95 -5.97 -20.31 7.02
N GLY A 96 -5.43 -19.39 6.23
CA GLY A 96 -6.08 -18.86 5.05
C GLY A 96 -7.02 -17.67 5.32
N MET A 97 -7.43 -17.43 6.57
CA MET A 97 -8.11 -16.20 6.95
C MET A 97 -7.13 -15.03 7.00
N VAL A 98 -7.57 -13.89 6.48
CA VAL A 98 -6.82 -12.64 6.49
C VAL A 98 -7.74 -11.54 7.02
N VAL A 99 -7.29 -10.82 8.05
CA VAL A 99 -8.02 -9.69 8.62
C VAL A 99 -7.07 -8.51 8.69
N GLY A 100 -7.51 -7.34 8.27
CA GLY A 100 -6.69 -6.14 8.31
C GLY A 100 -7.49 -4.87 8.50
N GLY A 101 -6.78 -3.81 8.85
CA GLY A 101 -7.36 -2.49 8.99
C GLY A 101 -6.31 -1.40 8.81
N GLU A 102 -6.79 -0.21 8.49
CA GLU A 102 -5.99 0.99 8.32
C GLU A 102 -6.64 2.15 9.08
N VAL A 103 -5.84 3.00 9.67
CA VAL A 103 -6.25 4.27 10.27
C VAL A 103 -5.29 5.38 9.88
N GLY A 104 -5.84 6.53 9.49
CA GLY A 104 -5.10 7.76 9.27
C GLY A 104 -5.46 8.79 10.32
N TYR A 105 -4.48 9.55 10.77
CA TYR A 105 -4.63 10.55 11.82
C TYR A 105 -3.87 11.84 11.46
N ASP A 106 -4.53 12.97 11.62
CA ASP A 106 -3.94 14.31 11.48
C ASP A 106 -3.64 14.85 12.88
N VAL A 107 -2.37 15.06 13.18
CA VAL A 107 -1.93 15.46 14.54
C VAL A 107 -2.35 16.89 14.85
N GLN A 108 -2.35 17.81 13.88
CA GLN A 108 -2.74 19.20 14.13
C GLN A 108 -4.24 19.36 14.37
N LYS A 109 -5.05 18.61 13.65
CA LYS A 109 -6.50 18.63 13.80
C LYS A 109 -6.98 17.75 14.94
N ALA A 110 -6.07 16.93 15.53
CA ALA A 110 -6.39 15.90 16.51
C ALA A 110 -7.57 15.02 16.07
N ALA A 111 -7.58 14.63 14.79
CA ALA A 111 -8.72 13.95 14.17
C ALA A 111 -8.29 12.75 13.32
N ILE A 112 -9.12 11.71 13.34
CA ILE A 112 -9.00 10.60 12.41
C ILE A 112 -9.42 11.08 11.02
N THR A 113 -8.55 10.91 10.02
CA THR A 113 -8.77 11.36 8.64
C THR A 113 -9.39 10.27 7.77
N LYS A 114 -9.06 9.02 8.04
CA LYS A 114 -9.60 7.85 7.34
C LYS A 114 -9.47 6.61 8.20
N TYR A 115 -10.33 5.66 7.96
CA TYR A 115 -10.21 4.30 8.49
C TYR A 115 -10.85 3.31 7.53
N SER A 116 -10.30 2.11 7.48
CA SER A 116 -10.78 1.03 6.64
C SER A 116 -10.55 -0.31 7.32
N ALA A 117 -11.31 -1.31 6.91
CA ALA A 117 -11.17 -2.67 7.39
C ALA A 117 -11.34 -3.65 6.23
N ALA A 118 -10.74 -4.81 6.35
CA ALA A 118 -10.83 -5.87 5.36
C ALA A 118 -10.83 -7.24 6.05
N VAL A 119 -11.60 -8.16 5.51
CA VAL A 119 -11.57 -9.57 5.86
C VAL A 119 -11.56 -10.38 4.57
N GLY A 120 -10.77 -11.43 4.54
CA GLY A 120 -10.67 -12.32 3.40
C GLY A 120 -10.35 -13.74 3.80
N TYR A 121 -10.55 -14.62 2.84
CA TYR A 121 -10.17 -16.02 2.95
C TYR A 121 -9.50 -16.46 1.66
N THR A 122 -8.31 -17.03 1.80
CA THR A 122 -7.46 -17.42 0.67
C THR A 122 -7.19 -18.91 0.73
N THR A 123 -7.47 -19.59 -0.38
CA THR A 123 -7.09 -20.97 -0.62
C THR A 123 -6.33 -21.11 -1.94
N PRO A 124 -5.70 -22.25 -2.24
CA PRO A 124 -5.08 -22.46 -3.55
C PRO A 124 -6.04 -22.38 -4.74
N LEU A 125 -7.35 -22.56 -4.51
CA LEU A 125 -8.37 -22.62 -5.56
C LEU A 125 -9.21 -21.35 -5.67
N TYR A 126 -9.43 -20.64 -4.56
CA TYR A 126 -10.25 -19.44 -4.56
C TYR A 126 -9.80 -18.43 -3.50
N ASN A 127 -10.13 -17.18 -3.74
CA ASN A 127 -9.97 -16.06 -2.81
C ASN A 127 -11.30 -15.33 -2.71
N ALA A 128 -11.75 -15.06 -1.49
CA ALA A 128 -12.89 -14.22 -1.19
C ALA A 128 -12.46 -13.11 -0.25
N ALA A 129 -12.89 -11.89 -0.49
CA ALA A 129 -12.60 -10.77 0.41
C ALA A 129 -13.74 -9.76 0.44
N VAL A 130 -13.93 -9.17 1.60
CA VAL A 130 -14.79 -8.01 1.81
C VAL A 130 -13.95 -6.91 2.41
N THR A 131 -14.00 -5.73 1.81
CA THR A 131 -13.32 -4.53 2.31
C THR A 131 -14.33 -3.42 2.56
N ALA A 132 -14.12 -2.65 3.60
CA ALA A 132 -14.88 -1.46 3.90
C ALA A 132 -13.88 -0.27 3.94
N THR A 133 -14.01 0.65 3.01
CA THR A 133 -13.10 1.78 2.81
C THR A 133 -13.84 3.11 2.96
N ASN A 134 -13.13 4.22 2.77
CA ASN A 134 -13.68 5.58 2.86
C ASN A 134 -14.47 5.80 4.16
N SER A 135 -13.82 5.52 5.30
CA SER A 135 -14.43 5.58 6.64
C SER A 135 -15.66 4.68 6.78
N LEU A 136 -15.54 3.45 6.26
CA LEU A 136 -16.54 2.39 6.21
C LEU A 136 -17.83 2.77 5.46
N SER A 137 -17.73 3.63 4.45
CA SER A 137 -18.88 3.99 3.62
C SER A 137 -18.92 3.23 2.29
N VAL A 138 -17.77 2.78 1.79
CA VAL A 138 -17.69 2.01 0.55
C VAL A 138 -17.33 0.57 0.87
N PHE A 139 -18.23 -0.34 0.52
CA PHE A 139 -18.06 -1.78 0.69
C PHE A 139 -17.73 -2.42 -0.65
N THR A 140 -16.71 -3.26 -0.66
CA THR A 140 -16.34 -4.04 -1.85
C THR A 140 -16.28 -5.50 -1.46
N ALA A 141 -17.07 -6.33 -2.12
CA ALA A 141 -16.96 -7.77 -2.06
C ALA A 141 -16.28 -8.27 -3.33
N SER A 142 -15.31 -9.13 -3.20
CA SER A 142 -14.59 -9.73 -4.32
C SER A 142 -14.47 -11.23 -4.15
N TYR A 143 -14.59 -11.93 -5.26
CA TYR A 143 -14.43 -13.37 -5.34
C TYR A 143 -13.61 -13.73 -6.57
N TYR A 144 -12.61 -14.56 -6.38
CA TYR A 144 -11.78 -15.12 -7.44
C TYR A 144 -11.72 -16.63 -7.29
N GLN A 145 -11.84 -17.33 -8.40
CA GLN A 145 -11.74 -18.78 -8.43
C GLN A 145 -10.91 -19.27 -9.61
N ARG A 146 -10.03 -20.19 -9.32
CA ARG A 146 -9.39 -21.01 -10.34
C ARG A 146 -10.26 -22.23 -10.59
N VAL A 147 -11.06 -22.18 -11.67
CA VAL A 147 -12.00 -23.25 -12.04
C VAL A 147 -11.23 -24.50 -12.46
N ASN A 148 -10.18 -24.31 -13.24
CA ASN A 148 -9.26 -25.36 -13.65
C ASN A 148 -7.90 -24.74 -14.06
N PRO A 149 -6.86 -25.52 -14.44
CA PRO A 149 -5.55 -24.97 -14.83
C PRO A 149 -5.58 -23.98 -15.99
N ALA A 150 -6.64 -24.02 -16.83
CA ALA A 150 -6.78 -23.14 -17.98
C ALA A 150 -7.75 -21.97 -17.74
N VAL A 151 -8.66 -22.07 -16.76
CA VAL A 151 -9.75 -21.11 -16.54
C VAL A 151 -9.69 -20.50 -15.16
N GLU A 152 -9.65 -19.19 -15.12
CA GLU A 152 -9.78 -18.37 -13.92
C GLU A 152 -10.96 -17.42 -14.10
N ALA A 153 -11.77 -17.23 -13.06
CA ALA A 153 -12.90 -16.31 -13.07
C ALA A 153 -12.91 -15.48 -11.78
N GLY A 154 -13.43 -14.28 -11.88
CA GLY A 154 -13.57 -13.37 -10.74
C GLY A 154 -14.79 -12.48 -10.89
N ALA A 155 -15.32 -12.06 -9.76
CA ALA A 155 -16.38 -11.08 -9.67
C ALA A 155 -16.07 -10.08 -8.55
N ARG A 156 -16.50 -8.85 -8.73
CA ARG A 156 -16.37 -7.77 -7.75
C ARG A 156 -17.66 -6.98 -7.72
N ALA A 157 -18.17 -6.73 -6.53
CA ALA A 157 -19.31 -5.87 -6.29
C ALA A 157 -18.86 -4.69 -5.40
N VAL A 158 -19.25 -3.48 -5.75
CA VAL A 158 -18.94 -2.27 -5.00
C VAL A 158 -20.23 -1.57 -4.64
N TRP A 159 -20.42 -1.25 -3.37
CA TRP A 159 -21.56 -0.53 -2.85
C TRP A 159 -21.10 0.65 -2.02
N ASP A 160 -21.56 1.85 -2.36
CA ASP A 160 -21.34 3.08 -1.58
C ASP A 160 -22.63 3.42 -0.81
N SER A 161 -22.56 3.32 0.52
CA SER A 161 -23.69 3.59 1.41
C SER A 161 -24.11 5.06 1.45
N LYS A 162 -23.26 5.98 0.99
CA LYS A 162 -23.54 7.42 0.97
C LYS A 162 -24.16 7.89 -0.35
N SER A 163 -23.81 7.24 -1.46
CA SER A 163 -24.32 7.61 -2.80
C SER A 163 -25.65 6.95 -3.15
N GLY A 164 -26.19 6.08 -2.28
CA GLY A 164 -27.46 5.39 -2.48
C GLY A 164 -27.34 4.01 -3.14
N ASN A 165 -28.36 3.56 -3.82
CA ASN A 165 -28.57 2.14 -4.20
C ASN A 165 -27.78 1.62 -5.40
N ASN A 166 -26.76 2.32 -5.90
CA ASN A 166 -26.01 1.84 -7.05
C ASN A 166 -24.94 0.83 -6.60
N VAL A 167 -25.13 -0.42 -6.96
CA VAL A 167 -24.13 -1.47 -6.85
C VAL A 167 -23.42 -1.61 -8.19
N GLY A 168 -22.12 -1.30 -8.20
CA GLY A 168 -21.26 -1.62 -9.34
C GLY A 168 -20.91 -3.11 -9.31
N LEU A 169 -21.15 -3.82 -10.40
CA LEU A 169 -20.78 -5.22 -10.56
C LEU A 169 -19.78 -5.36 -11.69
N GLU A 170 -18.63 -5.96 -11.41
CA GLU A 170 -17.60 -6.28 -12.39
C GLU A 170 -17.41 -7.80 -12.43
N ILE A 171 -17.32 -8.36 -13.62
CA ILE A 171 -17.06 -9.78 -13.82
C ILE A 171 -15.91 -9.92 -14.82
N ALA A 172 -14.97 -10.79 -14.54
CA ALA A 172 -13.85 -11.07 -15.43
C ALA A 172 -13.54 -12.56 -15.48
N ALA A 173 -13.14 -13.03 -16.65
CA ALA A 173 -12.65 -14.38 -16.86
C ALA A 173 -11.36 -14.34 -17.68
N LYS A 174 -10.45 -15.26 -17.36
CA LYS A 174 -9.21 -15.49 -18.10
C LYS A 174 -9.15 -16.94 -18.52
N TYR A 175 -8.87 -17.15 -19.80
CA TYR A 175 -8.68 -18.48 -20.37
C TYR A 175 -7.27 -18.60 -20.98
N LYS A 176 -6.53 -19.61 -20.59
CA LYS A 176 -5.23 -19.96 -21.18
C LYS A 176 -5.48 -20.79 -22.43
N LEU A 177 -5.07 -20.28 -23.58
CA LEU A 177 -5.16 -20.95 -24.87
C LEU A 177 -4.02 -21.96 -25.04
N ASP A 178 -2.82 -21.58 -24.64
CA ASP A 178 -1.59 -22.37 -24.65
C ASP A 178 -0.62 -21.86 -23.57
N PRO A 179 0.57 -22.48 -23.33
CA PRO A 179 1.54 -22.03 -22.33
C PRO A 179 2.00 -20.57 -22.46
N ALA A 180 1.92 -19.98 -23.67
CA ALA A 180 2.38 -18.63 -23.96
C ALA A 180 1.25 -17.61 -24.22
N SER A 181 -0.01 -18.08 -24.45
CA SER A 181 -1.14 -17.24 -24.86
C SER A 181 -2.32 -17.35 -23.92
N PHE A 182 -2.99 -16.22 -23.67
CA PHE A 182 -4.22 -16.18 -22.89
C PHE A 182 -5.22 -15.17 -23.47
N ALA A 183 -6.50 -15.42 -23.29
CA ALA A 183 -7.59 -14.47 -23.53
C ALA A 183 -8.16 -13.97 -22.19
N LYS A 184 -8.45 -12.68 -22.12
CA LYS A 184 -9.17 -12.06 -21.01
C LYS A 184 -10.46 -11.43 -21.53
N VAL A 185 -11.53 -11.67 -20.82
CA VAL A 185 -12.83 -11.01 -21.02
C VAL A 185 -13.26 -10.45 -19.68
N GLY A 186 -13.67 -9.21 -19.64
CA GLY A 186 -14.20 -8.56 -18.46
C GLY A 186 -15.16 -7.47 -18.87
N ASP A 187 -16.22 -7.28 -18.08
CA ASP A 187 -17.15 -6.18 -18.18
C ASP A 187 -17.07 -5.35 -16.89
N SER A 188 -17.01 -4.04 -17.08
CA SER A 188 -16.95 -3.04 -16.01
C SER A 188 -17.97 -1.96 -16.37
N PRO A 189 -18.92 -1.62 -15.50
CA PRO A 189 -19.90 -0.57 -15.75
C PRO A 189 -19.29 0.82 -15.92
#